data_bc49fe694d90fc88c95d06ea3f4e2bd5
#
_entry.id   bc49fe694d90fc88c95d06ea3f4e2bd5
#
_cell.length_a   1.000
_cell.length_b   1.000
_cell.length_c   1.000
_cell.angle_alpha   90.00
_cell.angle_beta   90.00
_cell.angle_gamma   90.00
#
_symmetry.space_group_name_H-M   'P 1'
#
loop_
_entity.id
_entity.type
_entity.pdbx_description
1 polymer ?
#
loop_
_entity_poly.entity_id
_entity_poly.type
_entity_poly.pdbx_seq_one_letter_code
_entity_poly.pdbx_strand_id
1 'polypeptide(L)'
;MNQSSIHKSAKIGKDTTYGLYCHFGAKVTIGTGCRIGHHVVIHDDTVVGDNVRIDDGAIIGKRPMRSVNSAITKEDNLPAAQIGSGCLIGSHCVIYRGCRLDEQVLIADLATVRENVTIGAMTIVGRGVAVENFCTIGKYCKLETNAYITAHSVLGDRVFVSPCVATSNDNYAGRSEERKKHYKGVTIKKGGRIGVHATILPGKTINEDGMVAAGALLTKDCPAKEVYAGIPAKYKGPVPKEQLLENQGWEE
;
A
#
# COMPACT_ATOMS: atom_id res chain seq x y z
N MET A 1 -33.22 16.17 3.31
CA MET A 1 -32.66 15.61 4.57
C MET A 1 -31.35 14.89 4.23
N ASN A 2 -30.27 15.17 4.96
CA ASN A 2 -29.02 14.44 4.79
C ASN A 2 -29.26 13.01 5.32
N GLN A 3 -29.16 11.98 4.46
CA GLN A 3 -29.42 10.59 4.82
C GLN A 3 -28.13 9.89 5.36
N SER A 4 -27.14 10.64 5.78
CA SER A 4 -25.90 10.11 6.34
C SER A 4 -26.05 9.77 7.83
N SER A 5 -25.43 8.68 8.27
CA SER A 5 -25.42 8.22 9.66
C SER A 5 -24.09 8.61 10.32
N ILE A 6 -24.12 9.59 11.21
CA ILE A 6 -22.92 10.07 11.91
C ILE A 6 -23.10 9.81 13.40
N HIS A 7 -22.19 9.03 13.98
CA HIS A 7 -22.24 8.71 15.41
C HIS A 7 -22.02 10.00 16.25
N LYS A 8 -22.78 10.16 17.34
CA LYS A 8 -22.76 11.36 18.20
C LYS A 8 -21.38 11.72 18.79
N SER A 9 -20.47 10.77 18.85
CA SER A 9 -19.08 10.97 19.32
C SER A 9 -18.09 11.24 18.19
N ALA A 10 -18.52 11.24 16.94
CA ALA A 10 -17.66 11.63 15.83
C ALA A 10 -17.37 13.15 15.88
N LYS A 11 -16.15 13.51 15.57
CA LYS A 11 -15.69 14.91 15.50
C LYS A 11 -15.32 15.25 14.06
N ILE A 12 -15.90 16.30 13.53
CA ILE A 12 -15.66 16.76 12.16
C ILE A 12 -15.12 18.18 12.25
N GLY A 13 -13.95 18.40 11.68
CA GLY A 13 -13.27 19.69 11.68
C GLY A 13 -14.01 20.74 10.84
N LYS A 14 -13.63 22.01 11.07
CA LYS A 14 -14.20 23.16 10.38
C LYS A 14 -13.97 23.05 8.86
N ASP A 15 -14.91 23.58 8.07
CA ASP A 15 -14.84 23.64 6.60
C ASP A 15 -14.74 22.26 5.90
N THR A 16 -14.99 21.16 6.64
CA THR A 16 -15.09 19.82 6.10
C THR A 16 -16.49 19.55 5.56
N THR A 17 -16.56 19.04 4.33
CA THR A 17 -17.81 18.70 3.64
C THR A 17 -17.90 17.20 3.38
N TYR A 18 -19.13 16.67 3.35
CA TYR A 18 -19.38 15.25 3.01
C TYR A 18 -20.68 15.10 2.22
N GLY A 19 -20.71 14.05 1.39
CA GLY A 19 -21.84 13.70 0.54
C GLY A 19 -22.98 13.00 1.27
N LEU A 20 -23.90 12.43 0.49
CA LEU A 20 -25.05 11.68 1.00
C LEU A 20 -24.70 10.24 1.30
N TYR A 21 -25.47 9.59 2.19
CA TYR A 21 -25.37 8.17 2.54
C TYR A 21 -24.01 7.77 3.14
N CYS A 22 -23.32 8.70 3.76
CA CYS A 22 -22.09 8.40 4.49
C CYS A 22 -22.39 7.77 5.86
N HIS A 23 -21.47 6.93 6.33
CA HIS A 23 -21.48 6.41 7.70
C HIS A 23 -20.17 6.74 8.40
N PHE A 24 -20.23 7.49 9.51
CA PHE A 24 -19.08 7.76 10.38
C PHE A 24 -19.31 7.12 11.74
N GLY A 25 -18.45 6.16 12.08
CA GLY A 25 -18.53 5.37 13.31
C GLY A 25 -18.21 6.13 14.58
N ALA A 26 -18.22 5.43 15.69
CA ALA A 26 -17.95 6.00 17.00
C ALA A 26 -16.49 6.52 17.09
N LYS A 27 -16.32 7.70 17.74
CA LYS A 27 -15.01 8.33 17.98
C LYS A 27 -14.17 8.59 16.71
N VAL A 28 -14.76 8.57 15.54
CA VAL A 28 -14.11 9.04 14.31
C VAL A 28 -13.69 10.50 14.50
N THR A 29 -12.48 10.82 14.10
CA THR A 29 -12.00 12.22 14.07
C THR A 29 -11.58 12.56 12.64
N ILE A 30 -12.16 13.63 12.10
CA ILE A 30 -11.86 14.15 10.77
C ILE A 30 -11.35 15.57 10.94
N GLY A 31 -10.22 15.90 10.34
CA GLY A 31 -9.58 17.20 10.37
C GLY A 31 -10.39 18.30 9.65
N THR A 32 -9.75 19.44 9.47
CA THR A 32 -10.33 20.64 8.83
C THR A 32 -10.17 20.57 7.31
N GLY A 33 -11.09 21.21 6.57
CA GLY A 33 -10.97 21.38 5.11
C GLY A 33 -11.06 20.10 4.29
N CYS A 34 -11.53 18.99 4.87
CA CYS A 34 -11.67 17.72 4.16
C CYS A 34 -12.86 17.74 3.19
N ARG A 35 -12.75 16.97 2.11
CA ARG A 35 -13.80 16.74 1.12
C ARG A 35 -14.11 15.27 1.03
N ILE A 36 -15.30 14.86 1.45
CA ILE A 36 -15.74 13.47 1.50
C ILE A 36 -16.90 13.29 0.54
N GLY A 37 -16.79 12.32 -0.36
CA GLY A 37 -17.80 11.99 -1.35
C GLY A 37 -19.04 11.32 -0.78
N HIS A 38 -19.82 10.69 -1.66
CA HIS A 38 -21.02 9.96 -1.30
C HIS A 38 -20.71 8.51 -0.89
N HIS A 39 -21.60 7.89 -0.10
CA HIS A 39 -21.50 6.48 0.29
C HIS A 39 -20.16 6.09 0.98
N VAL A 40 -19.47 7.03 1.58
CA VAL A 40 -18.21 6.79 2.29
C VAL A 40 -18.49 6.19 3.67
N VAL A 41 -17.76 5.13 4.01
CA VAL A 41 -17.83 4.49 5.34
C VAL A 41 -16.51 4.69 6.08
N ILE A 42 -16.54 5.36 7.22
CA ILE A 42 -15.39 5.52 8.11
C ILE A 42 -15.72 4.80 9.42
N HIS A 43 -14.99 3.71 9.68
CA HIS A 43 -15.22 2.88 10.86
C HIS A 43 -14.67 3.53 12.14
N ASP A 44 -15.14 3.01 13.27
CA ASP A 44 -14.85 3.49 14.63
C ASP A 44 -13.38 3.80 14.89
N ASP A 45 -13.15 4.84 15.69
CA ASP A 45 -11.84 5.33 16.15
C ASP A 45 -10.91 5.85 15.05
N THR A 46 -11.28 5.76 13.77
CA THR A 46 -10.44 6.22 12.64
C THR A 46 -10.10 7.70 12.76
N VAL A 47 -8.85 8.03 12.50
CA VAL A 47 -8.34 9.39 12.50
C VAL A 47 -7.98 9.81 11.08
N VAL A 48 -8.55 10.92 10.63
CA VAL A 48 -8.29 11.55 9.34
C VAL A 48 -7.73 12.95 9.59
N GLY A 49 -6.59 13.25 9.01
CA GLY A 49 -5.92 14.57 9.09
C GLY A 49 -6.66 15.68 8.34
N ASP A 50 -5.99 16.81 8.20
CA ASP A 50 -6.55 17.99 7.54
C ASP A 50 -6.43 17.91 6.01
N ASN A 51 -7.33 18.60 5.30
CA ASN A 51 -7.30 18.73 3.83
C ASN A 51 -7.27 17.39 3.08
N VAL A 52 -7.85 16.34 3.65
CA VAL A 52 -7.95 15.02 3.01
C VAL A 52 -9.14 15.02 2.06
N ARG A 53 -8.93 14.44 0.85
CA ARG A 53 -10.01 14.13 -0.08
C ARG A 53 -10.29 12.62 -0.04
N ILE A 54 -11.56 12.26 0.13
CA ILE A 54 -12.04 10.87 0.09
C ILE A 54 -13.18 10.81 -0.92
N ASP A 55 -12.99 10.04 -1.99
CA ASP A 55 -13.98 9.93 -3.06
C ASP A 55 -15.04 8.85 -2.76
N ASP A 56 -16.06 8.79 -3.63
CA ASP A 56 -17.28 8.01 -3.43
C ASP A 56 -17.03 6.52 -3.14
N GLY A 57 -17.77 5.97 -2.20
CA GLY A 57 -17.78 4.54 -1.90
C GLY A 57 -16.53 4.03 -1.19
N ALA A 58 -15.58 4.88 -0.80
CA ALA A 58 -14.40 4.45 -0.05
C ALA A 58 -14.78 3.93 1.36
N ILE A 59 -14.04 2.91 1.83
CA ILE A 59 -14.23 2.30 3.14
C ILE A 59 -12.92 2.38 3.93
N ILE A 60 -12.93 3.09 5.07
CA ILE A 60 -11.73 3.33 5.87
C ILE A 60 -11.90 2.74 7.27
N GLY A 61 -10.87 2.07 7.76
CA GLY A 61 -10.85 1.45 9.08
C GLY A 61 -11.58 0.12 9.15
N LYS A 62 -11.80 -0.56 8.02
CA LYS A 62 -12.45 -1.87 7.95
C LYS A 62 -11.72 -2.91 8.82
N ARG A 63 -12.47 -3.69 9.59
CA ARG A 63 -11.89 -4.86 10.29
C ARG A 63 -11.60 -5.98 9.30
N PRO A 64 -10.47 -6.71 9.45
CA PRO A 64 -10.20 -7.86 8.59
C PRO A 64 -11.24 -8.96 8.82
N MET A 65 -11.55 -9.68 7.74
CA MET A 65 -12.39 -10.87 7.81
C MET A 65 -11.49 -12.10 7.79
N ARG A 66 -11.60 -12.94 8.81
CA ARG A 66 -10.85 -14.18 8.90
C ARG A 66 -11.70 -15.36 8.42
N SER A 67 -11.22 -16.05 7.39
CA SER A 67 -11.72 -17.39 7.07
C SER A 67 -11.12 -18.43 8.03
N VAL A 68 -11.85 -19.52 8.29
CA VAL A 68 -11.34 -20.64 9.10
C VAL A 68 -10.00 -21.16 8.56
N ASN A 69 -9.81 -21.13 7.25
CA ASN A 69 -8.60 -21.58 6.57
C ASN A 69 -7.56 -20.48 6.38
N SER A 70 -7.78 -19.28 6.94
CA SER A 70 -6.82 -18.18 6.76
C SER A 70 -5.50 -18.50 7.46
N ALA A 71 -4.40 -18.36 6.71
CA ALA A 71 -3.06 -18.63 7.22
C ALA A 71 -2.44 -17.42 7.94
N ILE A 72 -2.77 -16.20 7.52
CA ILE A 72 -2.09 -14.98 7.93
C ILE A 72 -3.02 -14.03 8.70
N THR A 73 -4.29 -13.92 8.27
CA THR A 73 -5.25 -13.00 8.91
C THR A 73 -5.60 -13.48 10.30
N LYS A 74 -5.42 -12.62 11.30
CA LYS A 74 -5.85 -12.84 12.70
C LYS A 74 -6.94 -11.82 13.05
N GLU A 75 -7.86 -12.22 13.90
CA GLU A 75 -8.82 -11.31 14.55
C GLU A 75 -8.18 -10.70 15.80
N ASP A 76 -7.21 -9.82 15.58
CA ASP A 76 -6.53 -9.14 16.67
C ASP A 76 -7.23 -7.79 16.98
N ASN A 77 -6.99 -7.28 18.17
CA ASN A 77 -7.44 -5.93 18.54
C ASN A 77 -6.55 -4.88 17.86
N LEU A 78 -6.81 -4.63 16.58
CA LEU A 78 -6.03 -3.74 15.76
C LEU A 78 -6.24 -2.27 16.18
N PRO A 79 -5.17 -1.44 16.15
CA PRO A 79 -5.30 0.00 16.36
C PRO A 79 -6.20 0.62 15.27
N ALA A 80 -6.65 1.83 15.50
CA ALA A 80 -7.42 2.59 14.52
C ALA A 80 -6.60 2.88 13.26
N ALA A 81 -7.27 3.01 12.13
CA ALA A 81 -6.63 3.52 10.91
C ALA A 81 -6.28 5.00 11.10
N GLN A 82 -5.12 5.42 10.60
CA GLN A 82 -4.63 6.79 10.64
C GLN A 82 -4.33 7.27 9.23
N ILE A 83 -4.98 8.33 8.81
CA ILE A 83 -4.82 8.95 7.50
C ILE A 83 -4.19 10.33 7.70
N GLY A 84 -2.99 10.52 7.19
CA GLY A 84 -2.25 11.78 7.27
C GLY A 84 -2.91 12.92 6.50
N SER A 85 -2.49 14.15 6.78
CA SER A 85 -3.01 15.35 6.13
C SER A 85 -2.70 15.39 4.63
N GLY A 86 -3.60 15.97 3.85
CA GLY A 86 -3.42 16.12 2.39
C GLY A 86 -3.50 14.83 1.58
N CYS A 87 -3.87 13.70 2.20
CA CYS A 87 -4.06 12.44 1.47
C CYS A 87 -5.22 12.53 0.48
N LEU A 88 -5.08 11.79 -0.63
CA LEU A 88 -6.11 11.61 -1.64
C LEU A 88 -6.52 10.14 -1.67
N ILE A 89 -7.78 9.84 -1.37
CA ILE A 89 -8.33 8.49 -1.35
C ILE A 89 -9.39 8.38 -2.44
N GLY A 90 -9.10 7.58 -3.44
CA GLY A 90 -9.96 7.37 -4.61
C GLY A 90 -11.21 6.56 -4.31
N SER A 91 -12.06 6.46 -5.32
CA SER A 91 -13.35 5.78 -5.23
C SER A 91 -13.19 4.28 -4.96
N HIS A 92 -14.09 3.76 -4.12
CA HIS A 92 -14.16 2.32 -3.77
C HIS A 92 -12.86 1.73 -3.21
N CYS A 93 -11.96 2.55 -2.66
CA CYS A 93 -10.80 2.06 -1.93
C CYS A 93 -11.21 1.37 -0.63
N VAL A 94 -10.44 0.36 -0.22
CA VAL A 94 -10.64 -0.28 1.08
C VAL A 94 -9.36 -0.21 1.90
N ILE A 95 -9.38 0.59 2.97
CA ILE A 95 -8.26 0.72 3.92
C ILE A 95 -8.65 0.07 5.24
N TYR A 96 -7.86 -0.87 5.69
CA TYR A 96 -8.15 -1.64 6.88
C TYR A 96 -7.65 -0.97 8.17
N ARG A 97 -8.15 -1.44 9.33
CA ARG A 97 -7.61 -1.05 10.64
C ARG A 97 -6.13 -1.39 10.77
N GLY A 98 -5.44 -0.67 11.63
CA GLY A 98 -4.00 -0.80 11.83
C GLY A 98 -3.16 -0.14 10.74
N CYS A 99 -3.78 0.38 9.68
CA CYS A 99 -3.05 1.12 8.65
C CYS A 99 -2.66 2.52 9.12
N ARG A 100 -1.49 2.95 8.70
CA ARG A 100 -1.03 4.31 8.83
C ARG A 100 -0.56 4.82 7.47
N LEU A 101 -1.21 5.86 6.97
CA LEU A 101 -0.77 6.64 5.82
C LEU A 101 -0.18 7.95 6.33
N ASP A 102 1.04 8.23 5.97
CA ASP A 102 1.67 9.52 6.25
C ASP A 102 1.07 10.62 5.35
N GLU A 103 1.60 11.83 5.38
CA GLU A 103 1.05 12.98 4.68
C GLU A 103 1.13 12.84 3.15
N GLN A 104 0.13 13.41 2.45
CA GLN A 104 0.10 13.52 0.99
C GLN A 104 0.20 12.18 0.24
N VAL A 105 -0.21 11.08 0.85
CA VAL A 105 -0.32 9.79 0.18
C VAL A 105 -1.53 9.78 -0.76
N LEU A 106 -1.34 9.28 -1.98
CA LEU A 106 -2.43 8.97 -2.91
C LEU A 106 -2.73 7.46 -2.88
N ILE A 107 -3.97 7.12 -2.57
CA ILE A 107 -4.54 5.78 -2.78
C ILE A 107 -5.56 5.91 -3.92
N ALA A 108 -5.23 5.44 -5.11
CA ALA A 108 -6.09 5.59 -6.28
C ALA A 108 -7.25 4.58 -6.28
N ASP A 109 -8.21 4.78 -7.16
CA ASP A 109 -9.46 4.03 -7.22
C ASP A 109 -9.28 2.51 -7.13
N LEU A 110 -10.18 1.83 -6.44
CA LEU A 110 -10.24 0.37 -6.28
C LEU A 110 -9.02 -0.25 -5.58
N ALA A 111 -8.07 0.53 -5.08
CA ALA A 111 -6.93 0.00 -4.35
C ALA A 111 -7.34 -0.55 -2.97
N THR A 112 -6.63 -1.56 -2.52
CA THR A 112 -6.84 -2.18 -1.20
C THR A 112 -5.56 -2.10 -0.38
N VAL A 113 -5.65 -1.58 0.85
CA VAL A 113 -4.56 -1.52 1.82
C VAL A 113 -4.98 -2.32 3.05
N ARG A 114 -4.38 -3.51 3.21
CA ARG A 114 -4.69 -4.46 4.29
C ARG A 114 -4.17 -3.99 5.64
N GLU A 115 -4.57 -4.68 6.68
CA GLU A 115 -4.26 -4.35 8.09
C GLU A 115 -2.75 -4.28 8.38
N ASN A 116 -2.38 -3.39 9.32
CA ASN A 116 -0.99 -3.19 9.76
C ASN A 116 -0.01 -2.81 8.63
N VAL A 117 -0.49 -2.04 7.67
CA VAL A 117 0.35 -1.46 6.61
C VAL A 117 0.72 -0.03 6.99
N THR A 118 1.98 0.33 6.79
CA THR A 118 2.46 1.71 6.88
C THR A 118 2.90 2.20 5.51
N ILE A 119 2.47 3.39 5.11
CA ILE A 119 2.82 4.01 3.81
C ILE A 119 3.38 5.40 4.08
N GLY A 120 4.64 5.60 3.70
CA GLY A 120 5.36 6.86 3.86
C GLY A 120 4.85 7.98 2.95
N ALA A 121 5.15 9.21 3.35
CA ALA A 121 4.65 10.43 2.72
C ALA A 121 4.90 10.50 1.21
N MET A 122 4.00 11.16 0.48
CA MET A 122 4.07 11.41 -0.97
C MET A 122 4.14 10.13 -1.83
N THR A 123 3.78 8.98 -1.27
CA THR A 123 3.71 7.71 -2.00
C THR A 123 2.39 7.60 -2.76
N ILE A 124 2.47 7.04 -3.97
CA ILE A 124 1.34 6.76 -4.84
C ILE A 124 1.07 5.25 -4.82
N VAL A 125 -0.13 4.87 -4.43
CA VAL A 125 -0.69 3.54 -4.58
C VAL A 125 -1.70 3.60 -5.72
N GLY A 126 -1.33 3.10 -6.87
CA GLY A 126 -2.08 3.19 -8.12
C GLY A 126 -3.38 2.42 -8.12
N ARG A 127 -4.18 2.61 -9.17
CA ARG A 127 -5.50 2.01 -9.31
C ARG A 127 -5.46 0.48 -9.23
N GLY A 128 -6.34 -0.09 -8.40
CA GLY A 128 -6.46 -1.54 -8.24
C GLY A 128 -5.23 -2.23 -7.62
N VAL A 129 -4.27 -1.49 -7.07
CA VAL A 129 -3.15 -2.06 -6.34
C VAL A 129 -3.65 -2.75 -5.08
N ALA A 130 -3.14 -3.96 -4.84
CA ALA A 130 -3.34 -4.66 -3.57
C ALA A 130 -2.06 -4.62 -2.74
N VAL A 131 -2.12 -3.96 -1.58
CA VAL A 131 -1.06 -4.01 -0.56
C VAL A 131 -1.54 -4.93 0.57
N GLU A 132 -0.92 -6.09 0.68
CA GLU A 132 -1.28 -7.07 1.70
C GLU A 132 -0.76 -6.68 3.09
N ASN A 133 -1.24 -7.39 4.12
CA ASN A 133 -1.00 -7.06 5.51
C ASN A 133 0.49 -7.11 5.92
N PHE A 134 0.83 -6.33 6.95
CA PHE A 134 2.18 -6.21 7.53
C PHE A 134 3.24 -5.68 6.55
N CYS A 135 2.85 -4.91 5.53
CA CYS A 135 3.79 -4.24 4.65
C CYS A 135 4.23 -2.89 5.21
N THR A 136 5.50 -2.56 4.97
CA THR A 136 6.03 -1.21 5.19
C THR A 136 6.51 -0.64 3.86
N ILE A 137 5.99 0.52 3.49
CA ILE A 137 6.31 1.20 2.24
C ILE A 137 6.88 2.57 2.59
N GLY A 138 8.03 2.89 2.04
CA GLY A 138 8.74 4.15 2.26
C GLY A 138 8.07 5.35 1.61
N LYS A 139 8.78 6.48 1.60
CA LYS A 139 8.34 7.75 1.03
C LYS A 139 8.59 7.80 -0.47
N TYR A 140 7.78 8.62 -1.18
CA TYR A 140 7.94 8.88 -2.61
C TYR A 140 7.91 7.63 -3.50
N CYS A 141 7.35 6.53 -3.02
CA CYS A 141 7.18 5.32 -3.82
C CYS A 141 6.08 5.49 -4.86
N LYS A 142 6.18 4.73 -5.95
CA LYS A 142 5.11 4.60 -6.94
C LYS A 142 4.81 3.13 -7.17
N LEU A 143 3.63 2.70 -6.75
CA LEU A 143 3.08 1.38 -7.01
C LEU A 143 2.03 1.55 -8.10
N GLU A 144 2.33 1.07 -9.28
CA GLU A 144 1.50 1.32 -10.46
C GLU A 144 0.33 0.33 -10.59
N THR A 145 -0.61 0.67 -11.44
CA THR A 145 -1.89 -0.02 -11.65
C THR A 145 -1.80 -1.55 -11.55
N ASN A 146 -2.66 -2.15 -10.73
CA ASN A 146 -2.80 -3.59 -10.53
C ASN A 146 -1.54 -4.32 -10.04
N ALA A 147 -0.56 -3.64 -9.47
CA ALA A 147 0.54 -4.31 -8.80
C ALA A 147 0.05 -5.01 -7.52
N TYR A 148 0.58 -6.20 -7.25
CA TYR A 148 0.28 -6.97 -6.05
C TYR A 148 1.51 -7.03 -5.14
N ILE A 149 1.40 -6.44 -3.96
CA ILE A 149 2.45 -6.43 -2.93
C ILE A 149 2.06 -7.41 -1.83
N THR A 150 2.74 -8.53 -1.81
CA THR A 150 2.47 -9.63 -0.87
C THR A 150 2.74 -9.24 0.59
N ALA A 151 2.07 -9.92 1.52
CA ALA A 151 2.23 -9.68 2.96
C ALA A 151 3.69 -9.78 3.44
N HIS A 152 4.02 -9.01 4.49
CA HIS A 152 5.36 -8.91 5.08
C HIS A 152 6.43 -8.31 4.17
N SER A 153 6.04 -7.58 3.13
CA SER A 153 7.00 -6.90 2.24
C SER A 153 7.48 -5.58 2.83
N VAL A 154 8.74 -5.25 2.53
CA VAL A 154 9.37 -3.99 2.93
C VAL A 154 9.90 -3.27 1.70
N LEU A 155 9.37 -2.09 1.44
CA LEU A 155 9.79 -1.22 0.35
C LEU A 155 10.42 0.04 0.95
N GLY A 156 11.66 0.32 0.59
CA GLY A 156 12.36 1.56 0.96
C GLY A 156 11.82 2.77 0.21
N ASP A 157 12.44 3.91 0.42
CA ASP A 157 12.04 5.16 -0.23
C ASP A 157 12.29 5.13 -1.74
N ARG A 158 11.45 5.87 -2.50
CA ARG A 158 11.60 6.06 -3.95
C ARG A 158 11.61 4.75 -4.76
N VAL A 159 10.96 3.72 -4.26
CA VAL A 159 10.77 2.46 -4.99
C VAL A 159 9.73 2.66 -6.09
N PHE A 160 10.01 2.07 -7.26
CA PHE A 160 9.08 2.05 -8.38
C PHE A 160 8.66 0.62 -8.72
N VAL A 161 7.37 0.35 -8.63
CA VAL A 161 6.77 -0.93 -9.01
C VAL A 161 5.84 -0.69 -10.18
N SER A 162 6.21 -1.21 -11.35
CA SER A 162 5.44 -1.05 -12.59
C SER A 162 4.09 -1.78 -12.55
N PRO A 163 3.19 -1.49 -13.51
CA PRO A 163 1.88 -2.15 -13.58
C PRO A 163 1.95 -3.67 -13.63
N CYS A 164 0.99 -4.32 -13.00
CA CYS A 164 0.80 -5.77 -13.00
C CYS A 164 2.01 -6.59 -12.50
N VAL A 165 2.90 -6.00 -11.72
CA VAL A 165 3.94 -6.74 -11.01
C VAL A 165 3.30 -7.63 -9.96
N ALA A 166 3.77 -8.89 -9.85
CA ALA A 166 3.34 -9.82 -8.82
C ALA A 166 4.49 -10.18 -7.88
N THR A 167 4.26 -10.06 -6.56
CA THR A 167 5.18 -10.56 -5.55
C THR A 167 4.55 -11.73 -4.78
N SER A 168 5.35 -12.61 -4.21
CA SER A 168 4.87 -13.78 -3.48
C SER A 168 5.59 -13.95 -2.15
N ASN A 169 4.94 -14.59 -1.16
CA ASN A 169 5.49 -14.83 0.18
C ASN A 169 5.50 -16.32 0.59
N ASP A 170 5.01 -17.21 -0.25
CA ASP A 170 4.87 -18.64 0.06
C ASP A 170 5.55 -19.51 -1.01
N ASN A 171 6.71 -20.09 -0.68
CA ASN A 171 7.43 -21.02 -1.55
C ASN A 171 6.78 -22.41 -1.64
N TYR A 172 5.80 -22.70 -0.81
CA TYR A 172 5.12 -24.00 -0.74
C TYR A 172 3.79 -24.01 -1.52
N ALA A 173 3.39 -22.88 -2.08
CA ALA A 173 2.15 -22.72 -2.85
C ALA A 173 0.92 -23.32 -2.14
N GLY A 174 0.75 -23.01 -0.86
CA GLY A 174 -0.38 -23.49 -0.06
C GLY A 174 -0.22 -24.89 0.53
N ARG A 175 0.87 -25.59 0.28
CA ARG A 175 1.07 -26.96 0.79
C ARG A 175 1.92 -26.99 2.05
N SER A 176 1.72 -28.03 2.90
CA SER A 176 2.46 -28.28 4.15
C SER A 176 2.21 -27.24 5.26
N GLU A 177 2.12 -27.69 6.50
CA GLU A 177 2.05 -26.81 7.70
C GLU A 177 3.38 -26.07 7.92
N GLU A 178 4.49 -26.62 7.44
CA GLU A 178 5.82 -26.00 7.52
C GLU A 178 5.86 -24.60 6.88
N ARG A 179 5.08 -24.36 5.81
CA ARG A 179 4.97 -23.04 5.14
C ARG A 179 4.67 -21.90 6.11
N LYS A 180 3.89 -22.16 7.17
CA LYS A 180 3.49 -21.14 8.15
C LYS A 180 4.68 -20.52 8.89
N LYS A 181 5.81 -21.23 8.96
CA LYS A 181 7.07 -20.76 9.57
C LYS A 181 7.94 -19.99 8.57
N HIS A 182 7.64 -20.05 7.28
CA HIS A 182 8.51 -19.57 6.20
C HIS A 182 7.89 -18.47 5.35
N TYR A 183 6.72 -17.91 5.74
CA TYR A 183 6.18 -16.76 5.05
C TYR A 183 7.16 -15.59 5.08
N LYS A 184 7.58 -15.15 3.93
CA LYS A 184 8.52 -14.04 3.81
C LYS A 184 8.18 -13.19 2.60
N GLY A 185 7.80 -11.93 2.84
CA GLY A 185 7.58 -10.95 1.79
C GLY A 185 8.87 -10.61 1.04
N VAL A 186 8.78 -9.73 0.08
CA VAL A 186 9.92 -9.22 -0.67
C VAL A 186 10.51 -7.98 0.02
N THR A 187 11.81 -7.75 -0.18
CA THR A 187 12.48 -6.52 0.26
C THR A 187 12.95 -5.76 -0.96
N ILE A 188 12.51 -4.52 -1.11
CA ILE A 188 12.96 -3.63 -2.17
C ILE A 188 13.58 -2.42 -1.49
N LYS A 189 14.89 -2.26 -1.63
CA LYS A 189 15.60 -1.17 -0.98
C LYS A 189 15.45 0.15 -1.75
N LYS A 190 15.94 1.26 -1.15
CA LYS A 190 15.83 2.63 -1.69
C LYS A 190 16.15 2.65 -3.19
N GLY A 191 15.26 3.21 -4.00
CA GLY A 191 15.45 3.34 -5.45
C GLY A 191 15.29 2.07 -6.27
N GLY A 192 15.02 0.92 -5.64
CA GLY A 192 14.79 -0.34 -6.36
C GLY A 192 13.59 -0.24 -7.31
N ARG A 193 13.70 -0.85 -8.49
CA ARG A 193 12.69 -0.76 -9.55
C ARG A 193 12.31 -2.12 -10.10
N ILE A 194 11.04 -2.28 -10.39
CA ILE A 194 10.49 -3.52 -10.97
C ILE A 194 9.70 -3.17 -12.22
N GLY A 195 10.11 -3.77 -13.35
CA GLY A 195 9.47 -3.61 -14.64
C GLY A 195 8.12 -4.31 -14.75
N VAL A 196 7.30 -3.88 -15.70
CA VAL A 196 5.93 -4.38 -15.93
C VAL A 196 5.87 -5.90 -16.03
N HIS A 197 4.85 -6.52 -15.43
CA HIS A 197 4.64 -7.97 -15.41
C HIS A 197 5.79 -8.83 -14.85
N ALA A 198 6.77 -8.25 -14.14
CA ALA A 198 7.78 -9.05 -13.48
C ALA A 198 7.20 -9.78 -12.26
N THR A 199 7.76 -10.94 -11.95
CA THR A 199 7.39 -11.75 -10.78
C THR A 199 8.58 -11.88 -9.83
N ILE A 200 8.34 -11.57 -8.54
CA ILE A 200 9.37 -11.64 -7.50
C ILE A 200 9.02 -12.77 -6.52
N LEU A 201 9.88 -13.76 -6.41
CA LEU A 201 9.67 -14.91 -5.53
C LEU A 201 9.84 -14.55 -4.04
N PRO A 202 9.29 -15.38 -3.13
CA PRO A 202 9.30 -15.15 -1.70
C PRO A 202 10.70 -14.90 -1.13
N GLY A 203 10.80 -13.88 -0.27
CA GLY A 203 12.02 -13.53 0.45
C GLY A 203 13.15 -12.95 -0.40
N LYS A 204 12.91 -12.59 -1.66
CA LYS A 204 13.92 -11.99 -2.51
C LYS A 204 14.12 -10.51 -2.19
N THR A 205 15.37 -10.06 -2.36
CA THR A 205 15.77 -8.67 -2.16
C THR A 205 16.17 -8.04 -3.49
N ILE A 206 15.66 -6.85 -3.75
CA ILE A 206 16.18 -5.93 -4.76
C ILE A 206 16.93 -4.86 -3.99
N ASN A 207 18.25 -4.82 -4.14
CA ASN A 207 19.10 -3.88 -3.42
C ASN A 207 19.00 -2.47 -4.02
N GLU A 208 19.70 -1.50 -3.40
CA GLU A 208 19.62 -0.08 -3.71
C GLU A 208 19.84 0.19 -5.21
N ASP A 209 18.94 0.94 -5.82
CA ASP A 209 18.96 1.23 -7.27
C ASP A 209 18.98 -0.01 -8.17
N GLY A 210 18.76 -1.21 -7.63
CA GLY A 210 18.65 -2.43 -8.43
C GLY A 210 17.41 -2.41 -9.31
N MET A 211 17.47 -3.03 -10.48
CA MET A 211 16.37 -3.07 -11.45
C MET A 211 16.07 -4.50 -11.91
N VAL A 212 14.83 -4.91 -11.77
CA VAL A 212 14.29 -6.12 -12.40
C VAL A 212 13.53 -5.71 -13.63
N ALA A 213 13.94 -6.22 -14.81
CA ALA A 213 13.36 -5.84 -16.08
C ALA A 213 11.92 -6.38 -16.26
N ALA A 214 11.20 -5.81 -17.21
CA ALA A 214 9.84 -6.24 -17.55
C ALA A 214 9.77 -7.74 -17.90
N GLY A 215 8.71 -8.41 -17.41
CA GLY A 215 8.47 -9.84 -17.66
C GLY A 215 9.46 -10.78 -17.01
N ALA A 216 10.37 -10.32 -16.16
CA ALA A 216 11.38 -11.16 -15.54
C ALA A 216 10.84 -11.96 -14.35
N LEU A 217 11.43 -13.14 -14.10
CA LEU A 217 11.18 -13.95 -12.90
C LEU A 217 12.41 -13.89 -11.98
N LEU A 218 12.33 -13.09 -10.90
CA LEU A 218 13.42 -12.96 -9.94
C LEU A 218 13.42 -14.13 -8.95
N THR A 219 14.38 -15.02 -9.10
CA THR A 219 14.57 -16.24 -8.27
C THR A 219 15.74 -16.13 -7.30
N LYS A 220 16.60 -15.10 -7.44
CA LYS A 220 17.73 -14.75 -6.57
C LYS A 220 17.70 -13.26 -6.31
N ASP A 221 18.42 -12.80 -5.28
CA ASP A 221 18.50 -11.37 -4.99
C ASP A 221 19.13 -10.59 -6.16
N CYS A 222 18.63 -9.38 -6.40
CA CYS A 222 19.21 -8.44 -7.34
C CYS A 222 20.18 -7.53 -6.59
N PRO A 223 21.50 -7.54 -6.91
CA PRO A 223 22.47 -6.65 -6.30
C PRO A 223 22.18 -5.17 -6.59
N ALA A 224 22.83 -4.30 -5.80
CA ALA A 224 22.69 -2.88 -5.96
C ALA A 224 23.19 -2.40 -7.33
N LYS A 225 22.48 -1.44 -7.92
CA LYS A 225 22.84 -0.80 -9.20
C LYS A 225 23.02 -1.78 -10.37
N GLU A 226 22.39 -2.94 -10.30
CA GLU A 226 22.42 -3.96 -11.37
C GLU A 226 21.05 -4.17 -12.01
N VAL A 227 21.03 -4.53 -13.29
CA VAL A 227 19.83 -4.92 -14.05
C VAL A 227 19.77 -6.43 -14.18
N TYR A 228 18.65 -7.01 -13.74
CA TYR A 228 18.33 -8.43 -13.88
C TYR A 228 17.16 -8.63 -14.84
N ALA A 229 17.28 -9.54 -15.80
CA ALA A 229 16.26 -9.77 -16.83
C ALA A 229 16.15 -11.25 -17.21
N GLY A 230 14.98 -11.65 -17.71
CA GLY A 230 14.69 -12.99 -18.24
C GLY A 230 14.04 -13.93 -17.25
N ILE A 231 13.84 -15.19 -17.66
CA ILE A 231 13.18 -16.27 -16.91
C ILE A 231 14.08 -17.49 -16.90
N PRO A 232 14.76 -17.82 -15.78
CA PRO A 232 14.91 -17.00 -14.58
C PRO A 232 15.76 -15.75 -14.85
N ALA A 233 15.53 -14.69 -14.04
CA ALA A 233 16.26 -13.44 -14.18
C ALA A 233 17.76 -13.61 -13.89
N LYS A 234 18.58 -13.06 -14.78
CA LYS A 234 20.06 -13.08 -14.71
C LYS A 234 20.58 -11.66 -14.93
N TYR A 235 21.78 -11.41 -14.46
CA TYR A 235 22.51 -10.16 -14.69
C TYR A 235 22.58 -9.80 -16.18
N LYS A 236 22.30 -8.55 -16.51
CA LYS A 236 22.35 -7.99 -17.88
C LYS A 236 23.33 -6.85 -18.04
N GLY A 237 23.70 -6.21 -16.95
CA GLY A 237 24.59 -5.05 -16.95
C GLY A 237 24.32 -4.15 -15.75
N PRO A 238 25.12 -3.10 -15.58
CA PRO A 238 24.86 -2.09 -14.56
C PRO A 238 23.62 -1.25 -14.94
N VAL A 239 22.97 -0.68 -13.95
CA VAL A 239 21.98 0.38 -14.17
C VAL A 239 22.69 1.59 -14.80
N PRO A 240 22.15 2.20 -15.89
CA PRO A 240 22.71 3.39 -16.47
C PRO A 240 22.89 4.51 -15.44
N LYS A 241 24.03 5.19 -15.46
CA LYS A 241 24.41 6.20 -14.45
C LYS A 241 23.34 7.29 -14.30
N GLU A 242 22.78 7.75 -15.40
CA GLU A 242 21.72 8.77 -15.45
C GLU A 242 20.40 8.33 -14.81
N GLN A 243 20.24 7.03 -14.53
CA GLN A 243 19.04 6.46 -13.88
C GLN A 243 19.24 6.18 -12.38
N LEU A 244 20.42 6.37 -11.82
CA LEU A 244 20.67 6.23 -10.39
C LEU A 244 20.02 7.38 -9.62
N LEU A 245 19.54 7.13 -8.40
CA LEU A 245 18.89 8.15 -7.57
C LEU A 245 19.77 9.36 -7.33
N GLU A 246 21.07 9.15 -7.10
CA GLU A 246 22.06 10.21 -6.88
C GLU A 246 22.17 11.21 -8.03
N ASN A 247 21.70 10.84 -9.25
CA ASN A 247 21.76 11.65 -10.44
C ASN A 247 20.40 12.24 -10.87
N GLN A 248 19.35 12.11 -10.04
CA GLN A 248 18.01 12.59 -10.38
C GLN A 248 17.80 14.07 -10.01
N GLY A 249 18.69 14.68 -9.22
CA GLY A 249 18.49 16.05 -8.74
C GLY A 249 17.28 16.20 -7.78
N TRP A 250 16.79 15.12 -7.21
CA TRP A 250 15.70 15.18 -6.24
C TRP A 250 16.27 15.52 -4.85
N GLU A 251 15.66 16.50 -4.19
CA GLU A 251 15.96 16.81 -2.79
C GLU A 251 15.61 15.61 -1.87
N GLU A 252 16.39 15.41 -0.82
CA GLU A 252 16.20 14.32 0.16
C GLU A 252 15.05 14.61 1.15
#